data_f3f5a2ece2676b58dba38da1d1008e96
#
_entry.id   f3f5a2ece2676b58dba38da1d1008e96
#
_cell.length_a   1.000
_cell.length_b   1.000
_cell.length_c   1.000
_cell.angle_alpha   90.00
_cell.angle_beta   90.00
_cell.angle_gamma   90.00
#
_symmetry.space_group_name_H-M   'P 1'
#
loop_
_entity.id
_entity.type
_entity.pdbx_description
1 polymer ?
#
loop_
_entity_poly.entity_id
_entity_poly.type
_entity_poly.pdbx_seq_one_letter_code
_entity_poly.pdbx_strand_id
1 'polypeptide(L)'
;MAFVEFQDVGKTYHMGEVEIQALHDVSFQVEQGELVVIVGPSGAGKTTLLNILGGMDVLSTGKVMLDGREISALDKKQLTEYRRYDVGFVFQFYNLIGNLTALENVELANQICKDPLDAAEVLKEVGLEERMKNFPSQLSGGEQQRVAIARALAKNPKLLLCDEPTGALDYQTGKAILQLLQDTGRKTGMTVIIITHNGALTAMADRVIRVKNGTVSSVTVNEHPQNIAEIEW
;
A
#
# COMPACT_ATOMS: atom_id res chain seq x y z
N MET A 1 0.60 -14.93 -15.79
CA MET A 1 1.80 -15.01 -14.90
C MET A 1 1.52 -14.05 -13.76
N ALA A 2 1.59 -14.52 -12.52
CA ALA A 2 1.25 -13.68 -11.37
C ALA A 2 2.10 -12.40 -11.35
N PHE A 3 1.49 -11.28 -11.00
CA PHE A 3 2.19 -9.99 -10.87
C PHE A 3 2.97 -9.91 -9.56
N VAL A 4 2.34 -10.35 -8.44
CA VAL A 4 3.02 -10.54 -7.15
C VAL A 4 2.94 -12.01 -6.80
N GLU A 5 4.05 -12.59 -6.33
CA GLU A 5 4.09 -13.97 -5.87
C GLU A 5 4.96 -14.10 -4.62
N PHE A 6 4.40 -14.69 -3.57
CA PHE A 6 5.08 -15.13 -2.36
C PHE A 6 5.21 -16.65 -2.42
N GLN A 7 6.42 -17.17 -2.21
CA GLN A 7 6.73 -18.61 -2.22
C GLN A 7 7.43 -18.98 -0.90
N ASP A 8 6.72 -19.67 -0.02
CA ASP A 8 7.20 -20.21 1.27
C ASP A 8 7.96 -19.18 2.13
N VAL A 9 7.41 -17.95 2.16
CA VAL A 9 8.08 -16.81 2.80
C VAL A 9 7.98 -16.92 4.32
N GLY A 10 9.13 -16.84 4.97
CA GLY A 10 9.28 -16.75 6.41
C GLY A 10 10.05 -15.49 6.83
N LYS A 11 9.69 -14.96 7.99
CA LYS A 11 10.38 -13.84 8.63
C LYS A 11 10.53 -14.07 10.12
N THR A 12 11.76 -14.09 10.59
CA THR A 12 12.11 -14.13 12.01
C THR A 12 12.90 -12.89 12.38
N TYR A 13 12.48 -12.22 13.44
CA TYR A 13 13.19 -11.11 14.05
C TYR A 13 13.97 -11.63 15.27
N HIS A 14 15.23 -11.22 15.39
CA HIS A 14 16.08 -11.52 16.53
C HIS A 14 16.22 -10.27 17.40
N MET A 15 15.75 -10.34 18.64
CA MET A 15 15.84 -9.25 19.63
C MET A 15 16.61 -9.75 20.86
N GLY A 16 17.94 -9.70 20.78
CA GLY A 16 18.81 -10.33 21.77
C GLY A 16 18.64 -11.85 21.77
N GLU A 17 18.23 -12.43 22.90
CA GLU A 17 17.95 -13.87 23.03
C GLU A 17 16.53 -14.27 22.60
N VAL A 18 15.67 -13.30 22.28
CA VAL A 18 14.28 -13.58 21.90
C VAL A 18 14.16 -13.63 20.37
N GLU A 19 13.58 -14.72 19.87
CA GLU A 19 13.22 -14.88 18.47
C GLU A 19 11.71 -14.71 18.31
N ILE A 20 11.30 -13.85 17.38
CA ILE A 20 9.90 -13.64 17.04
C ILE A 20 9.70 -14.03 15.59
N GLN A 21 9.03 -15.15 15.37
CA GLN A 21 8.62 -15.57 14.03
C GLN A 21 7.37 -14.81 13.61
N ALA A 22 7.56 -13.78 12.79
CA ALA A 22 6.48 -12.91 12.32
C ALA A 22 5.71 -13.50 11.14
N LEU A 23 6.41 -14.26 10.28
CA LEU A 23 5.83 -14.97 9.14
C LEU A 23 6.44 -16.36 9.02
N HIS A 24 5.62 -17.33 8.61
CA HIS A 24 6.07 -18.68 8.27
C HIS A 24 5.18 -19.29 7.17
N ASP A 25 5.82 -19.94 6.22
CA ASP A 25 5.21 -20.67 5.10
C ASP A 25 4.13 -19.87 4.33
N VAL A 26 4.41 -18.57 4.13
CA VAL A 26 3.48 -17.67 3.44
C VAL A 26 3.62 -17.83 1.94
N SER A 27 2.55 -18.31 1.28
CA SER A 27 2.48 -18.45 -0.17
C SER A 27 1.15 -17.93 -0.69
N PHE A 28 1.19 -17.03 -1.68
CA PHE A 28 0.01 -16.53 -2.41
C PHE A 28 0.44 -15.82 -3.69
N GLN A 29 -0.54 -15.56 -4.56
CA GLN A 29 -0.36 -14.85 -5.82
C GLN A 29 -1.40 -13.74 -5.98
N VAL A 30 -1.00 -12.66 -6.68
CA VAL A 30 -1.86 -11.53 -7.06
C VAL A 30 -1.65 -11.26 -8.54
N GLU A 31 -2.73 -11.01 -9.26
CA GLU A 31 -2.69 -10.64 -10.67
C GLU A 31 -2.52 -9.12 -10.85
N GLN A 32 -2.04 -8.71 -12.01
CA GLN A 32 -1.87 -7.29 -12.31
C GLN A 32 -3.22 -6.58 -12.37
N GLY A 33 -3.29 -5.37 -11.79
CA GLY A 33 -4.49 -4.54 -11.78
C GLY A 33 -5.52 -4.92 -10.72
N GLU A 34 -5.29 -5.97 -9.93
CA GLU A 34 -6.19 -6.32 -8.82
C GLU A 34 -6.12 -5.29 -7.67
N LEU A 35 -7.28 -5.02 -7.08
CA LEU A 35 -7.37 -4.44 -5.75
C LEU A 35 -7.44 -5.58 -4.75
N VAL A 36 -6.42 -5.69 -3.91
CA VAL A 36 -6.24 -6.78 -2.94
C VAL A 36 -6.43 -6.24 -1.53
N VAL A 37 -7.21 -6.95 -0.71
CA VAL A 37 -7.30 -6.68 0.72
C VAL A 37 -6.65 -7.82 1.50
N ILE A 38 -5.60 -7.49 2.25
CA ILE A 38 -4.97 -8.40 3.22
C ILE A 38 -5.55 -8.08 4.59
N VAL A 39 -6.33 -9.02 5.15
CA VAL A 39 -7.06 -8.82 6.40
C VAL A 39 -6.64 -9.82 7.47
N GLY A 40 -6.62 -9.37 8.72
CA GLY A 40 -6.32 -10.20 9.88
C GLY A 40 -6.20 -9.38 11.16
N PRO A 41 -6.15 -10.02 12.32
CA PRO A 41 -6.02 -9.32 13.60
C PRO A 41 -4.69 -8.55 13.70
N SER A 42 -4.61 -7.62 14.67
CA SER A 42 -3.35 -6.94 14.98
C SER A 42 -2.29 -7.97 15.38
N GLY A 43 -1.05 -7.74 14.93
CA GLY A 43 0.06 -8.68 15.17
C GLY A 43 0.05 -9.94 14.29
N ALA A 44 -0.87 -10.08 13.33
CA ALA A 44 -0.93 -11.25 12.44
C ALA A 44 0.20 -11.34 11.40
N GLY A 45 1.08 -10.32 11.27
CA GLY A 45 2.15 -10.27 10.28
C GLY A 45 1.86 -9.44 9.03
N LYS A 46 0.71 -8.77 8.94
CA LYS A 46 0.29 -7.99 7.76
C LYS A 46 1.28 -6.89 7.36
N THR A 47 1.69 -6.05 8.32
CA THR A 47 2.68 -4.99 8.08
C THR A 47 4.05 -5.56 7.71
N THR A 48 4.44 -6.71 8.26
CA THR A 48 5.65 -7.42 7.87
C THR A 48 5.60 -7.88 6.40
N LEU A 49 4.47 -8.45 5.97
CA LEU A 49 4.23 -8.80 4.55
C LEU A 49 4.38 -7.58 3.64
N LEU A 50 3.72 -6.47 4.01
CA LEU A 50 3.75 -5.24 3.23
C LEU A 50 5.15 -4.65 3.16
N ASN A 51 5.90 -4.67 4.27
CA ASN A 51 7.27 -4.17 4.33
C ASN A 51 8.23 -5.02 3.47
N ILE A 52 8.08 -6.34 3.47
CA ILE A 52 8.88 -7.23 2.62
C ILE A 52 8.54 -6.97 1.15
N LEU A 53 7.26 -6.97 0.77
CA LEU A 53 6.83 -6.70 -0.59
C LEU A 53 7.29 -5.32 -1.07
N GLY A 54 7.25 -4.33 -0.19
CA GLY A 54 7.69 -2.97 -0.49
C GLY A 54 9.21 -2.76 -0.44
N GLY A 55 9.99 -3.80 -0.14
CA GLY A 55 11.45 -3.71 -0.05
C GLY A 55 11.97 -2.84 1.10
N MET A 56 11.17 -2.64 2.13
CA MET A 56 11.57 -1.95 3.37
C MET A 56 12.16 -2.91 4.40
N ASP A 57 11.83 -4.20 4.31
CA ASP A 57 12.40 -5.27 5.11
C ASP A 57 12.80 -6.44 4.20
N VAL A 58 13.61 -7.35 4.73
CA VAL A 58 14.07 -8.55 4.03
C VAL A 58 13.47 -9.78 4.69
N LEU A 59 13.12 -10.77 3.89
CA LEU A 59 12.65 -12.07 4.39
C LEU A 59 13.79 -12.89 5.00
N SER A 60 13.46 -13.89 5.80
CA SER A 60 14.42 -14.86 6.34
C SER A 60 14.52 -16.12 5.47
N THR A 61 13.40 -16.57 4.90
CA THR A 61 13.30 -17.75 4.01
C THR A 61 12.29 -17.53 2.90
N GLY A 62 12.39 -18.29 1.82
CA GLY A 62 11.46 -18.24 0.70
C GLY A 62 11.83 -17.22 -0.37
N LYS A 63 10.86 -16.83 -1.20
CA LYS A 63 11.06 -15.89 -2.32
C LYS A 63 9.85 -14.98 -2.48
N VAL A 64 10.11 -13.76 -2.95
CA VAL A 64 9.08 -12.81 -3.38
C VAL A 64 9.39 -12.30 -4.76
N MET A 65 8.41 -12.41 -5.67
CA MET A 65 8.49 -11.95 -7.04
C MET A 65 7.54 -10.78 -7.27
N LEU A 66 7.95 -9.81 -8.07
CA LEU A 66 7.10 -8.77 -8.64
C LEU A 66 7.37 -8.65 -10.14
N ASP A 67 6.33 -8.76 -10.96
CA ASP A 67 6.39 -8.62 -12.41
C ASP A 67 7.53 -9.47 -13.02
N GLY A 68 7.65 -10.74 -12.57
CA GLY A 68 8.68 -11.67 -13.00
C GLY A 68 10.10 -11.43 -12.44
N ARG A 69 10.30 -10.38 -11.63
CA ARG A 69 11.58 -10.06 -11.00
C ARG A 69 11.60 -10.54 -9.55
N GLU A 70 12.63 -11.28 -9.14
CA GLU A 70 12.81 -11.68 -7.74
C GLU A 70 13.30 -10.49 -6.91
N ILE A 71 12.41 -9.92 -6.07
CA ILE A 71 12.74 -8.77 -5.22
C ILE A 71 13.48 -9.20 -3.93
N SER A 72 13.29 -10.43 -3.49
CA SER A 72 13.99 -11.00 -2.34
C SER A 72 15.50 -11.19 -2.54
N ALA A 73 15.97 -11.25 -3.79
CA ALA A 73 17.38 -11.35 -4.13
C ALA A 73 18.08 -10.00 -4.35
N LEU A 74 17.36 -8.88 -4.22
CA LEU A 74 17.89 -7.54 -4.46
C LEU A 74 18.80 -7.08 -3.33
N ASP A 75 19.91 -6.45 -3.67
CA ASP A 75 20.78 -5.76 -2.72
C ASP A 75 20.16 -4.42 -2.24
N LYS A 76 20.80 -3.76 -1.26
CA LYS A 76 20.32 -2.51 -0.68
C LYS A 76 20.13 -1.38 -1.70
N LYS A 77 21.02 -1.29 -2.71
CA LYS A 77 20.94 -0.29 -3.77
C LYS A 77 19.76 -0.58 -4.69
N GLN A 78 19.63 -1.82 -5.12
CA GLN A 78 18.55 -2.30 -5.96
C GLN A 78 17.17 -2.16 -5.25
N LEU A 79 17.08 -2.47 -3.94
CA LEU A 79 15.87 -2.23 -3.16
C LEU A 79 15.52 -0.74 -3.06
N THR A 80 16.53 0.15 -3.02
CA THR A 80 16.28 1.60 -3.07
C THR A 80 15.71 2.03 -4.41
N GLU A 81 16.23 1.49 -5.52
CA GLU A 81 15.70 1.73 -6.86
C GLU A 81 14.28 1.16 -7.02
N TYR A 82 14.03 -0.04 -6.51
CA TYR A 82 12.73 -0.68 -6.48
C TYR A 82 11.68 0.18 -5.76
N ARG A 83 11.96 0.63 -4.52
CA ARG A 83 11.08 1.55 -3.79
C ARG A 83 10.86 2.88 -4.51
N ARG A 84 11.87 3.36 -5.22
CA ARG A 84 11.83 4.64 -5.94
C ARG A 84 10.92 4.58 -7.15
N TYR A 85 10.98 3.50 -7.94
CA TYR A 85 10.36 3.44 -9.26
C TYR A 85 9.12 2.55 -9.34
N ASP A 86 9.10 1.45 -8.59
CA ASP A 86 8.06 0.43 -8.77
C ASP A 86 6.95 0.50 -7.70
N VAL A 87 7.23 1.09 -6.52
CA VAL A 87 6.30 1.03 -5.38
C VAL A 87 5.91 2.41 -4.87
N GLY A 88 4.61 2.62 -4.71
CA GLY A 88 4.03 3.71 -3.92
C GLY A 88 3.61 3.22 -2.54
N PHE A 89 3.80 4.05 -1.50
CA PHE A 89 3.39 3.75 -0.13
C PHE A 89 2.41 4.77 0.40
N VAL A 90 1.34 4.29 1.02
CA VAL A 90 0.38 5.06 1.81
C VAL A 90 0.34 4.46 3.21
N PHE A 91 0.66 5.24 4.23
CA PHE A 91 0.72 4.83 5.62
C PHE A 91 -0.49 5.33 6.41
N GLN A 92 -0.77 4.70 7.54
CA GLN A 92 -1.80 5.13 8.50
C GLN A 92 -1.54 6.54 9.02
N PHE A 93 -0.27 6.86 9.32
CA PHE A 93 0.18 8.21 9.62
C PHE A 93 0.75 8.82 8.35
N TYR A 94 0.27 9.94 7.93
CA TYR A 94 0.45 10.55 6.60
C TYR A 94 1.93 10.75 6.20
N ASN A 95 2.84 10.87 7.19
CA ASN A 95 4.28 11.05 7.02
C ASN A 95 4.61 12.23 6.06
N LEU A 96 3.84 13.32 6.17
CA LEU A 96 4.10 14.54 5.42
C LEU A 96 5.20 15.35 6.11
N ILE A 97 5.98 16.06 5.30
CA ILE A 97 6.99 16.99 5.78
C ILE A 97 6.29 18.28 6.15
N GLY A 98 6.27 18.62 7.45
CA GLY A 98 5.41 19.66 8.01
C GLY A 98 5.74 21.09 7.56
N ASN A 99 6.98 21.37 7.11
CA ASN A 99 7.43 22.65 6.59
C ASN A 99 7.40 22.76 5.06
N LEU A 100 6.80 21.76 4.38
CA LEU A 100 6.51 21.79 2.96
C LEU A 100 5.00 21.87 2.74
N THR A 101 4.58 22.59 1.73
CA THR A 101 3.18 22.63 1.27
C THR A 101 2.72 21.27 0.74
N ALA A 102 1.43 21.11 0.47
CA ALA A 102 0.89 19.91 -0.17
C ALA A 102 1.59 19.64 -1.52
N LEU A 103 1.74 20.65 -2.35
CA LEU A 103 2.43 20.54 -3.64
C LEU A 103 3.88 20.13 -3.47
N GLU A 104 4.64 20.79 -2.62
CA GLU A 104 6.05 20.50 -2.38
C GLU A 104 6.27 19.09 -1.79
N ASN A 105 5.34 18.57 -0.97
CA ASN A 105 5.38 17.20 -0.48
C ASN A 105 5.27 16.17 -1.61
N VAL A 106 4.50 16.46 -2.66
CA VAL A 106 4.35 15.60 -3.83
C VAL A 106 5.54 15.77 -4.78
N GLU A 107 5.95 17.01 -5.09
CA GLU A 107 7.09 17.32 -5.96
C GLU A 107 8.40 16.69 -5.46
N LEU A 108 8.62 16.68 -4.14
CA LEU A 108 9.80 16.06 -3.56
C LEU A 108 9.92 14.58 -3.92
N ALA A 109 8.79 13.85 -3.96
CA ALA A 109 8.80 12.46 -4.39
C ALA A 109 9.09 12.32 -5.89
N ASN A 110 8.63 13.27 -6.70
CA ASN A 110 8.85 13.29 -8.15
C ASN A 110 10.33 13.49 -8.52
N GLN A 111 11.06 14.30 -7.74
CA GLN A 111 12.48 14.59 -8.00
C GLN A 111 13.37 13.35 -8.07
N ILE A 112 12.96 12.25 -7.45
CA ILE A 112 13.73 11.01 -7.42
C ILE A 112 13.24 9.95 -8.42
N CYS A 113 12.17 10.22 -9.18
CA CYS A 113 11.54 9.30 -10.12
C CYS A 113 11.99 9.56 -11.56
N LYS A 114 11.86 8.54 -12.45
CA LYS A 114 12.23 8.67 -13.87
C LYS A 114 11.14 9.32 -14.71
N ASP A 115 9.89 8.85 -14.53
CA ASP A 115 8.70 9.27 -15.27
C ASP A 115 7.57 9.65 -14.31
N PRO A 116 7.76 10.68 -13.47
CA PRO A 116 6.73 11.08 -12.52
C PRO A 116 5.55 11.74 -13.24
N LEU A 117 4.37 11.59 -12.66
CA LEU A 117 3.19 12.35 -13.07
C LEU A 117 3.32 13.79 -12.56
N ASP A 118 2.63 14.72 -13.23
CA ASP A 118 2.59 16.11 -12.76
C ASP A 118 1.95 16.21 -11.37
N ALA A 119 2.67 16.81 -10.42
CA ALA A 119 2.25 16.87 -9.02
C ALA A 119 0.96 17.67 -8.82
N ALA A 120 0.79 18.75 -9.60
CA ALA A 120 -0.41 19.60 -9.51
C ALA A 120 -1.64 18.87 -10.08
N GLU A 121 -1.48 18.17 -11.21
CA GLU A 121 -2.57 17.38 -11.81
C GLU A 121 -2.97 16.22 -10.89
N VAL A 122 -2.02 15.52 -10.27
CA VAL A 122 -2.34 14.45 -9.31
C VAL A 122 -3.06 15.00 -8.08
N LEU A 123 -2.64 16.15 -7.54
CA LEU A 123 -3.34 16.81 -6.43
C LEU A 123 -4.77 17.23 -6.81
N LYS A 124 -4.98 17.67 -8.03
CA LYS A 124 -6.31 17.96 -8.56
C LYS A 124 -7.17 16.70 -8.67
N GLU A 125 -6.62 15.59 -9.18
CA GLU A 125 -7.33 14.30 -9.26
C GLU A 125 -7.78 13.78 -7.89
N VAL A 126 -7.00 14.02 -6.82
CA VAL A 126 -7.40 13.67 -5.45
C VAL A 126 -8.26 14.75 -4.76
N GLY A 127 -8.71 15.78 -5.49
CA GLY A 127 -9.61 16.83 -4.99
C GLY A 127 -8.94 17.85 -4.06
N LEU A 128 -7.66 18.19 -4.32
CA LEU A 128 -6.88 19.13 -3.51
C LEU A 128 -6.37 20.35 -4.31
N GLU A 129 -7.02 20.69 -5.44
CA GLU A 129 -6.60 21.83 -6.29
C GLU A 129 -6.47 23.12 -5.49
N GLU A 130 -7.44 23.45 -4.65
CA GLU A 130 -7.44 24.68 -3.83
C GLU A 130 -6.53 24.58 -2.58
N ARG A 131 -5.96 23.43 -2.30
CA ARG A 131 -5.14 23.13 -1.10
C ARG A 131 -3.66 22.99 -1.39
N MET A 132 -3.22 23.12 -2.63
CA MET A 132 -1.83 22.87 -3.06
C MET A 132 -0.79 23.69 -2.27
N LYS A 133 -1.15 24.92 -1.89
CA LYS A 133 -0.27 25.85 -1.16
C LYS A 133 -0.40 25.75 0.37
N ASN A 134 -1.28 24.89 0.89
CA ASN A 134 -1.44 24.72 2.31
C ASN A 134 -0.34 23.82 2.89
N PHE A 135 0.10 24.14 4.09
CA PHE A 135 0.98 23.29 4.89
C PHE A 135 0.17 22.17 5.57
N PRO A 136 0.79 21.03 5.95
CA PRO A 136 0.08 19.94 6.63
C PRO A 136 -0.71 20.38 7.86
N SER A 137 -0.21 21.33 8.64
CA SER A 137 -0.90 21.90 9.82
C SER A 137 -2.19 22.66 9.49
N GLN A 138 -2.42 23.02 8.24
CA GLN A 138 -3.60 23.72 7.73
C GLN A 138 -4.60 22.78 7.05
N LEU A 139 -4.29 21.50 7.01
CA LEU A 139 -5.08 20.46 6.35
C LEU A 139 -5.77 19.57 7.39
N SER A 140 -7.00 19.15 7.10
CA SER A 140 -7.68 18.10 7.86
C SER A 140 -6.96 16.76 7.69
N GLY A 141 -7.23 15.79 8.57
CA GLY A 141 -6.65 14.45 8.46
C GLY A 141 -6.90 13.78 7.11
N GLY A 142 -8.12 13.91 6.58
CA GLY A 142 -8.47 13.37 5.26
C GLY A 142 -7.76 14.10 4.09
N GLU A 143 -7.54 15.42 4.22
CA GLU A 143 -6.76 16.16 3.22
C GLU A 143 -5.29 15.75 3.28
N GLN A 144 -4.71 15.59 4.48
CA GLN A 144 -3.34 15.09 4.64
C GLN A 144 -3.18 13.67 4.06
N GLN A 145 -4.16 12.80 4.26
CA GLN A 145 -4.15 11.45 3.66
C GLN A 145 -4.22 11.53 2.13
N ARG A 146 -5.05 12.40 1.56
CA ARG A 146 -5.08 12.62 0.10
C ARG A 146 -3.75 13.16 -0.44
N VAL A 147 -3.05 14.04 0.30
CA VAL A 147 -1.68 14.47 -0.07
C VAL A 147 -0.71 13.28 -0.05
N ALA A 148 -0.78 12.41 0.97
CA ALA A 148 0.06 11.21 1.05
C ALA A 148 -0.22 10.23 -0.11
N ILE A 149 -1.48 10.06 -0.51
CA ILE A 149 -1.89 9.27 -1.68
C ILE A 149 -1.36 9.94 -2.97
N ALA A 150 -1.56 11.25 -3.14
CA ALA A 150 -1.05 11.99 -4.30
C ALA A 150 0.48 11.83 -4.43
N ARG A 151 1.22 11.93 -3.33
CA ARG A 151 2.66 11.71 -3.28
C ARG A 151 3.06 10.31 -3.73
N ALA A 152 2.27 9.30 -3.35
CA ALA A 152 2.52 7.93 -3.77
C ALA A 152 2.21 7.71 -5.26
N LEU A 153 1.08 8.27 -5.75
CA LEU A 153 0.62 8.16 -7.14
C LEU A 153 1.50 8.93 -8.13
N ALA A 154 1.96 10.13 -7.73
CA ALA A 154 2.79 10.99 -8.58
C ALA A 154 4.12 10.34 -8.98
N LYS A 155 4.58 9.35 -8.24
CA LYS A 155 5.72 8.51 -8.62
C LYS A 155 5.44 7.62 -9.84
N ASN A 156 4.18 7.48 -10.27
CA ASN A 156 3.72 6.57 -11.31
C ASN A 156 4.13 5.10 -11.05
N PRO A 157 3.80 4.55 -9.86
CA PRO A 157 4.26 3.23 -9.45
C PRO A 157 3.46 2.12 -10.14
N LYS A 158 4.05 0.92 -10.25
CA LYS A 158 3.36 -0.30 -10.68
C LYS A 158 2.47 -0.89 -9.59
N LEU A 159 2.86 -0.68 -8.33
CA LEU A 159 2.24 -1.25 -7.13
C LEU A 159 2.02 -0.17 -6.07
N LEU A 160 0.81 -0.04 -5.57
CA LEU A 160 0.46 0.82 -4.45
C LEU A 160 0.20 -0.03 -3.21
N LEU A 161 0.97 0.21 -2.16
CA LEU A 161 0.86 -0.47 -0.87
C LEU A 161 0.27 0.48 0.17
N CYS A 162 -0.85 0.09 0.78
CA CYS A 162 -1.57 0.90 1.77
C CYS A 162 -1.64 0.16 3.10
N ASP A 163 -1.00 0.73 4.13
CA ASP A 163 -1.05 0.24 5.51
C ASP A 163 -2.12 1.01 6.29
N GLU A 164 -3.27 0.36 6.57
CA GLU A 164 -4.40 0.94 7.32
C GLU A 164 -4.76 2.36 6.85
N PRO A 165 -5.04 2.59 5.55
CA PRO A 165 -5.12 3.94 4.98
C PRO A 165 -6.25 4.80 5.56
N THR A 166 -7.16 4.22 6.31
CA THR A 166 -8.30 4.88 6.95
C THR A 166 -8.25 4.85 8.47
N GLY A 167 -7.23 4.23 9.08
CA GLY A 167 -7.18 3.95 10.51
C GLY A 167 -7.14 5.20 11.42
N ALA A 168 -6.81 6.37 10.89
CA ALA A 168 -6.79 7.65 11.61
C ALA A 168 -7.91 8.61 11.18
N LEU A 169 -8.91 8.13 10.41
CA LEU A 169 -9.96 8.95 9.80
C LEU A 169 -11.35 8.59 10.35
N ASP A 170 -12.26 9.57 10.33
CA ASP A 170 -13.67 9.29 10.55
C ASP A 170 -14.26 8.47 9.39
N TYR A 171 -15.43 7.88 9.61
CA TYR A 171 -16.09 6.98 8.66
C TYR A 171 -16.28 7.58 7.27
N GLN A 172 -16.82 8.80 7.17
CA GLN A 172 -17.12 9.43 5.87
C GLN A 172 -15.85 9.74 5.09
N THR A 173 -14.85 10.28 5.78
CA THR A 173 -13.55 10.57 5.20
C THR A 173 -12.83 9.29 4.78
N GLY A 174 -12.88 8.25 5.62
CA GLY A 174 -12.32 6.93 5.31
C GLY A 174 -12.95 6.32 4.06
N LYS A 175 -14.29 6.41 3.93
CA LYS A 175 -15.02 5.93 2.76
C LYS A 175 -14.59 6.65 1.48
N ALA A 176 -14.42 7.97 1.53
CA ALA A 176 -13.94 8.75 0.40
C ALA A 176 -12.50 8.39 -0.02
N ILE A 177 -11.62 8.09 0.95
CA ILE A 177 -10.25 7.61 0.67
C ILE A 177 -10.26 6.24 -0.01
N LEU A 178 -11.07 5.30 0.47
CA LEU A 178 -11.16 3.98 -0.15
C LEU A 178 -11.78 4.03 -1.55
N GLN A 179 -12.76 4.90 -1.78
CA GLN A 179 -13.31 5.17 -3.10
C GLN A 179 -12.23 5.68 -4.06
N LEU A 180 -11.43 6.65 -3.60
CA LEU A 180 -10.31 7.17 -4.38
C LEU A 180 -9.32 6.07 -4.78
N LEU A 181 -8.94 5.19 -3.84
CA LEU A 181 -8.01 4.08 -4.10
C LEU A 181 -8.62 3.07 -5.08
N GLN A 182 -9.90 2.72 -4.92
CA GLN A 182 -10.61 1.79 -5.80
C GLN A 182 -10.71 2.36 -7.23
N ASP A 183 -11.11 3.63 -7.36
CA ASP A 183 -11.27 4.30 -8.66
C ASP A 183 -9.91 4.47 -9.36
N THR A 184 -8.88 4.85 -8.62
CA THR A 184 -7.53 5.01 -9.17
C THR A 184 -6.99 3.68 -9.69
N GLY A 185 -7.09 2.60 -8.91
CA GLY A 185 -6.67 1.26 -9.35
C GLY A 185 -7.37 0.84 -10.63
N ARG A 186 -8.70 0.99 -10.69
CA ARG A 186 -9.49 0.66 -11.89
C ARG A 186 -9.17 1.53 -13.10
N LYS A 187 -9.00 2.84 -12.91
CA LYS A 187 -8.71 3.80 -13.98
C LYS A 187 -7.33 3.56 -14.60
N THR A 188 -6.33 3.25 -13.78
CA THR A 188 -4.93 3.17 -14.21
C THR A 188 -4.47 1.75 -14.51
N GLY A 189 -5.20 0.73 -14.07
CA GLY A 189 -4.77 -0.67 -14.10
C GLY A 189 -3.61 -0.99 -13.13
N MET A 190 -3.35 -0.08 -12.16
CA MET A 190 -2.36 -0.28 -11.13
C MET A 190 -2.83 -1.30 -10.09
N THR A 191 -1.94 -2.18 -9.67
CA THR A 191 -2.22 -3.10 -8.57
C THR A 191 -2.21 -2.35 -7.24
N VAL A 192 -3.28 -2.49 -6.45
CA VAL A 192 -3.42 -1.86 -5.13
C VAL A 192 -3.55 -2.93 -4.05
N ILE A 193 -2.69 -2.89 -3.04
CA ILE A 193 -2.78 -3.80 -1.89
C ILE A 193 -3.04 -2.98 -0.63
N ILE A 194 -4.16 -3.26 0.01
CA ILE A 194 -4.57 -2.62 1.27
C ILE A 194 -4.45 -3.65 2.39
N ILE A 195 -3.68 -3.36 3.42
CA ILE A 195 -3.73 -4.14 4.66
C ILE A 195 -4.62 -3.44 5.68
N THR A 196 -5.48 -4.22 6.34
CA THR A 196 -6.42 -3.70 7.32
C THR A 196 -6.85 -4.78 8.34
N HIS A 197 -7.34 -4.35 9.49
CA HIS A 197 -8.04 -5.22 10.43
C HIS A 197 -9.56 -5.19 10.22
N ASN A 198 -10.08 -4.30 9.37
CA ASN A 198 -11.51 -4.18 9.09
C ASN A 198 -11.96 -5.21 8.03
N GLY A 199 -12.68 -6.24 8.48
CA GLY A 199 -13.17 -7.31 7.63
C GLY A 199 -14.24 -6.88 6.60
N ALA A 200 -14.96 -5.77 6.83
CA ALA A 200 -15.98 -5.29 5.89
C ALA A 200 -15.38 -4.86 4.54
N LEU A 201 -14.14 -4.35 4.54
CA LEU A 201 -13.45 -3.93 3.33
C LEU A 201 -13.13 -5.07 2.36
N THR A 202 -13.25 -6.33 2.79
CA THR A 202 -13.03 -7.47 1.91
C THR A 202 -14.02 -7.53 0.75
N ALA A 203 -15.21 -6.93 0.90
CA ALA A 203 -16.23 -6.92 -0.15
C ALA A 203 -15.85 -6.07 -1.38
N MET A 204 -14.97 -5.06 -1.22
CA MET A 204 -14.52 -4.21 -2.33
C MET A 204 -13.36 -4.79 -3.14
N ALA A 205 -12.71 -5.82 -2.62
CA ALA A 205 -11.49 -6.39 -3.19
C ALA A 205 -11.78 -7.40 -4.30
N ASP A 206 -10.91 -7.42 -5.32
CA ASP A 206 -10.88 -8.50 -6.33
C ASP A 206 -10.32 -9.80 -5.72
N ARG A 207 -9.37 -9.64 -4.78
CA ARG A 207 -8.76 -10.76 -4.05
C ARG A 207 -8.64 -10.43 -2.57
N VAL A 208 -9.00 -11.40 -1.73
CA VAL A 208 -8.89 -11.31 -0.28
C VAL A 208 -7.88 -12.33 0.23
N ILE A 209 -6.88 -11.85 0.98
CA ILE A 209 -5.88 -12.69 1.64
C ILE A 209 -6.09 -12.57 3.14
N ARG A 210 -6.42 -13.68 3.81
CA ARG A 210 -6.61 -13.70 5.26
C ARG A 210 -5.35 -14.18 5.94
N VAL A 211 -4.82 -13.35 6.83
CA VAL A 211 -3.58 -13.64 7.59
C VAL A 211 -3.92 -13.85 9.06
N LYS A 212 -3.37 -14.91 9.65
CA LYS A 212 -3.52 -15.23 11.06
C LYS A 212 -2.25 -15.88 11.58
N ASN A 213 -1.73 -15.38 12.70
CA ASN A 213 -0.53 -15.93 13.36
C ASN A 213 0.66 -16.14 12.40
N GLY A 214 0.93 -15.16 11.54
CA GLY A 214 2.06 -15.21 10.61
C GLY A 214 1.89 -16.11 9.39
N THR A 215 0.69 -16.70 9.16
CA THR A 215 0.39 -17.55 8.00
C THR A 215 -0.77 -17.01 7.18
N VAL A 216 -0.86 -17.43 5.92
CA VAL A 216 -2.05 -17.24 5.09
C VAL A 216 -3.05 -18.35 5.39
N SER A 217 -4.20 -17.99 5.96
CA SER A 217 -5.26 -18.94 6.30
C SER A 217 -6.22 -19.22 5.13
N SER A 218 -6.40 -18.24 4.25
CA SER A 218 -7.16 -18.40 3.00
C SER A 218 -6.84 -17.30 1.99
N VAL A 219 -6.99 -17.65 0.71
CA VAL A 219 -7.00 -16.72 -0.42
C VAL A 219 -8.32 -16.91 -1.16
N THR A 220 -9.07 -15.84 -1.35
CA THR A 220 -10.37 -15.87 -2.03
C THR A 220 -10.37 -14.84 -3.16
N VAL A 221 -10.76 -15.25 -4.36
CA VAL A 221 -11.03 -14.35 -5.48
C VAL A 221 -12.50 -13.98 -5.43
N ASN A 222 -12.79 -12.70 -5.56
CA ASN A 222 -14.16 -12.17 -5.60
C ASN A 222 -14.52 -11.83 -7.05
N GLU A 223 -15.46 -12.56 -7.60
CA GLU A 223 -15.90 -12.38 -8.99
C GLU A 223 -16.73 -11.09 -9.18
N HIS A 224 -17.30 -10.57 -8.09
CA HIS A 224 -18.17 -9.39 -8.10
C HIS A 224 -17.80 -8.42 -6.97
N PRO A 225 -16.64 -7.71 -7.07
CA PRO A 225 -16.25 -6.72 -6.06
C PRO A 225 -17.27 -5.60 -5.99
N GLN A 226 -17.70 -5.27 -4.78
CA GLN A 226 -18.65 -4.20 -4.53
C GLN A 226 -17.99 -2.83 -4.65
N ASN A 227 -18.78 -1.82 -5.02
CA ASN A 227 -18.33 -0.44 -4.86
C ASN A 227 -18.30 -0.10 -3.37
N ILE A 228 -17.22 0.56 -2.91
CA ILE A 228 -17.08 0.94 -1.49
C ILE A 228 -18.24 1.83 -1.02
N ALA A 229 -18.88 2.57 -1.92
CA ALA A 229 -20.05 3.39 -1.60
C ALA A 229 -21.23 2.57 -1.04
N GLU A 230 -21.30 1.28 -1.37
CA GLU A 230 -22.37 0.35 -0.97
C GLU A 230 -22.02 -0.43 0.31
N ILE A 231 -20.77 -0.34 0.79
CA ILE A 231 -20.28 -1.07 1.96
C ILE A 231 -20.44 -0.22 3.21
N GLU A 232 -20.98 -0.82 4.27
CA GLU A 232 -21.05 -0.25 5.62
C GLU A 232 -20.11 -1.02 6.55
N TRP A 233 -19.38 -0.32 7.45
CA TRP A 233 -18.47 -0.90 8.45
C TRP A 233 -18.44 -0.11 9.78
#